data_bc350c4ad9e5f1e7c0bf64124aae748f
#
_entry.id   bc350c4ad9e5f1e7c0bf64124aae748f
#
_cell.length_a   1.000
_cell.length_b   1.000
_cell.length_c   1.000
_cell.angle_alpha   90.00
_cell.angle_beta   90.00
_cell.angle_gamma   90.00
#
_symmetry.space_group_name_H-M   'P 1'
#
loop_
_entity.id
_entity.type
_entity.pdbx_description
1 polymer ?
#
loop_
_entity_poly.entity_id
_entity_poly.type
_entity_poly.pdbx_seq_one_letter_code
_entity_poly.pdbx_strand_id
1 'polypeptide(L)'
;EINKIHLIRDGVLDGELSSFKYGTISIGKELAISLNLIAGDEITLMSTSNLQTPFGNLPLQEKFQISSIFSTGLAEFDQNVIFMPYKNANSLFEILEKDINLEIFLKNPNNAQLIQKDIQKLFNEHYVYSWADLNKSFFGALKVERNVMFIILTLIIIVAAFNIISGLTILVKNKTKEIAILRTLGVSKR
;
A
#
# COMPACT_ATOMS: atom_id res chain seq x y z
N GLU A 1 17.17 1.12 16.41
CA GLU A 1 15.72 1.34 16.33
C GLU A 1 15.03 0.44 15.29
N ILE A 2 15.76 -0.12 14.30
CA ILE A 2 15.24 -1.08 13.31
C ILE A 2 14.51 -2.27 13.97
N ASN A 3 14.92 -2.70 15.16
CA ASN A 3 14.28 -3.75 15.94
C ASN A 3 12.84 -3.44 16.37
N LYS A 4 12.40 -2.17 16.29
CA LYS A 4 11.03 -1.75 16.58
C LYS A 4 10.10 -1.92 15.39
N ILE A 5 10.64 -2.07 14.18
CA ILE A 5 9.88 -2.30 12.96
C ILE A 5 9.62 -3.81 12.88
N HIS A 6 8.47 -4.25 13.37
CA HIS A 6 8.09 -5.67 13.42
C HIS A 6 8.21 -6.36 12.06
N LEU A 7 7.82 -5.67 10.99
CA LEU A 7 7.84 -6.20 9.62
C LEU A 7 9.26 -6.63 9.19
N ILE A 8 10.28 -5.87 9.58
CA ILE A 8 11.68 -6.16 9.24
C ILE A 8 12.25 -7.17 10.22
N ARG A 9 12.02 -6.96 11.52
CA ARG A 9 12.53 -7.86 12.56
C ARG A 9 12.10 -9.31 12.35
N ASP A 10 10.81 -9.48 12.03
CA ASP A 10 10.22 -10.81 11.87
C ASP A 10 10.47 -11.38 10.46
N GLY A 11 10.92 -10.55 9.51
CA GLY A 11 11.20 -10.90 8.12
C GLY A 11 12.68 -11.13 7.77
N VAL A 12 13.59 -11.18 8.74
CA VAL A 12 15.01 -11.46 8.47
C VAL A 12 15.18 -12.88 7.95
N LEU A 13 15.80 -13.02 6.78
CA LEU A 13 16.05 -14.29 6.12
C LEU A 13 17.50 -14.77 6.27
N ASP A 14 18.44 -13.82 6.29
CA ASP A 14 19.87 -14.09 6.38
C ASP A 14 20.57 -12.99 7.21
N GLY A 15 21.61 -13.34 7.96
CA GLY A 15 22.30 -12.44 8.86
C GLY A 15 21.53 -12.15 10.15
N GLU A 16 21.94 -11.10 10.88
CA GLU A 16 21.37 -10.73 12.18
C GLU A 16 21.20 -9.22 12.31
N LEU A 17 20.03 -8.77 12.81
CA LEU A 17 19.81 -7.36 13.16
C LEU A 17 20.66 -6.89 14.37
N SER A 18 21.17 -7.79 15.19
CA SER A 18 22.08 -7.48 16.28
C SER A 18 23.39 -6.87 15.79
N SER A 19 23.83 -7.21 14.57
CA SER A 19 25.01 -6.67 13.90
C SER A 19 24.77 -5.33 13.19
N PHE A 20 23.55 -4.82 13.22
CA PHE A 20 23.19 -3.53 12.63
C PHE A 20 23.77 -2.36 13.44
N LYS A 21 24.88 -1.82 12.98
CA LYS A 21 25.66 -0.75 13.63
C LYS A 21 26.25 0.21 12.59
N TYR A 22 27.01 1.18 13.03
CA TYR A 22 27.73 2.08 12.14
C TYR A 22 28.60 1.29 11.13
N GLY A 23 28.49 1.64 9.85
CA GLY A 23 29.18 0.97 8.75
C GLY A 23 28.47 -0.27 8.21
N THR A 24 27.27 -0.61 8.74
CA THR A 24 26.49 -1.74 8.23
C THR A 24 25.12 -1.30 7.72
N ILE A 25 24.54 -2.10 6.83
CA ILE A 25 23.20 -1.89 6.25
C ILE A 25 22.39 -3.19 6.27
N SER A 26 21.08 -3.06 6.20
CA SER A 26 20.16 -4.17 5.95
C SER A 26 19.45 -3.94 4.61
N ILE A 27 19.46 -4.95 3.73
CA ILE A 27 18.91 -4.87 2.38
C ILE A 27 17.72 -5.83 2.19
N GLY A 28 16.83 -5.49 1.28
CA GLY A 28 15.72 -6.37 0.95
C GLY A 28 16.15 -7.57 0.10
N LYS A 29 15.39 -8.66 0.20
CA LYS A 29 15.66 -9.94 -0.49
C LYS A 29 15.78 -9.77 -2.00
N GLU A 30 14.87 -9.05 -2.63
CA GLU A 30 14.85 -8.88 -4.09
C GLU A 30 16.09 -8.12 -4.58
N LEU A 31 16.54 -7.12 -3.81
CA LEU A 31 17.79 -6.41 -4.09
C LEU A 31 19.01 -7.34 -3.94
N ALA A 32 19.04 -8.13 -2.86
CA ALA A 32 20.12 -9.10 -2.62
C ALA A 32 20.23 -10.12 -3.76
N ILE A 33 19.10 -10.65 -4.25
CA ILE A 33 19.06 -11.57 -5.38
C ILE A 33 19.53 -10.89 -6.67
N SER A 34 19.07 -9.67 -6.95
CA SER A 34 19.40 -8.97 -8.17
C SER A 34 20.90 -8.64 -8.30
N LEU A 35 21.56 -8.42 -7.17
CA LEU A 35 22.99 -8.10 -7.08
C LEU A 35 23.86 -9.31 -6.71
N ASN A 36 23.23 -10.47 -6.47
CA ASN A 36 23.89 -11.72 -6.01
C ASN A 36 24.72 -11.51 -4.74
N LEU A 37 24.10 -10.89 -3.71
CA LEU A 37 24.70 -10.54 -2.43
C LEU A 37 24.15 -11.43 -1.32
N ILE A 38 25.01 -11.70 -0.31
CA ILE A 38 24.67 -12.42 0.93
C ILE A 38 25.01 -11.56 2.14
N ALA A 39 24.51 -11.95 3.32
CA ALA A 39 24.89 -11.28 4.56
C ALA A 39 26.41 -11.44 4.81
N GLY A 40 27.06 -10.35 5.19
CA GLY A 40 28.51 -10.25 5.34
C GLY A 40 29.24 -9.65 4.15
N ASP A 41 28.66 -9.60 2.97
CA ASP A 41 29.26 -8.97 1.79
C ASP A 41 29.37 -7.45 1.95
N GLU A 42 30.25 -6.85 1.13
CA GLU A 42 30.42 -5.41 1.04
C GLU A 42 29.72 -4.86 -0.21
N ILE A 43 29.03 -3.73 -0.04
CA ILE A 43 28.43 -2.96 -1.13
C ILE A 43 28.87 -1.50 -1.04
N THR A 44 29.09 -0.87 -2.17
CA THR A 44 29.36 0.57 -2.26
C THR A 44 28.08 1.32 -2.60
N LEU A 45 27.67 2.23 -1.74
CA LEU A 45 26.56 3.15 -2.02
C LEU A 45 27.09 4.47 -2.53
N MET A 46 26.37 5.05 -3.47
CA MET A 46 26.69 6.35 -4.06
C MET A 46 25.55 7.33 -3.73
N SER A 47 25.94 8.53 -3.30
CA SER A 47 25.00 9.62 -3.07
C SER A 47 24.83 10.45 -4.33
N THR A 48 23.68 11.11 -4.46
CA THR A 48 23.46 12.21 -5.41
C THR A 48 24.17 13.50 -4.99
N SER A 49 24.60 13.60 -3.72
CA SER A 49 25.41 14.71 -3.21
C SER A 49 26.80 14.64 -3.86
N ASN A 50 27.29 15.78 -4.36
CA ASN A 50 28.52 15.85 -5.09
C ASN A 50 29.61 16.56 -4.29
N LEU A 51 30.77 15.95 -4.17
CA LEU A 51 31.98 16.63 -3.73
C LEU A 51 32.51 17.50 -4.85
N GLN A 52 32.60 18.81 -4.64
CA GLN A 52 33.27 19.71 -5.56
C GLN A 52 34.79 19.48 -5.49
N THR A 53 35.38 18.99 -6.58
CA THR A 53 36.81 18.81 -6.70
C THR A 53 37.34 19.72 -7.79
N PRO A 54 38.68 20.04 -7.82
CA PRO A 54 39.28 20.79 -8.89
C PRO A 54 39.11 20.15 -10.30
N PHE A 55 38.78 18.87 -10.36
CA PHE A 55 38.56 18.10 -11.59
C PHE A 55 37.08 17.88 -11.94
N GLY A 56 36.16 18.51 -11.20
CA GLY A 56 34.72 18.37 -11.40
C GLY A 56 33.99 17.80 -10.17
N ASN A 57 32.69 17.57 -10.31
CA ASN A 57 31.85 17.03 -9.27
C ASN A 57 31.93 15.49 -9.26
N LEU A 58 32.34 14.91 -8.15
CA LEU A 58 32.37 13.47 -7.94
C LEU A 58 31.26 13.08 -6.94
N PRO A 59 30.49 12.01 -7.22
CA PRO A 59 29.50 11.53 -6.26
C PRO A 59 30.19 11.00 -5.00
N LEU A 60 29.64 11.30 -3.85
CA LEU A 60 30.12 10.74 -2.59
C LEU A 60 29.84 9.24 -2.56
N GLN A 61 30.83 8.44 -2.21
CA GLN A 61 30.75 6.98 -2.18
C GLN A 61 31.23 6.47 -0.83
N GLU A 62 30.51 5.52 -0.25
CA GLU A 62 30.90 4.87 0.99
C GLU A 62 30.61 3.37 0.92
N LYS A 63 31.51 2.57 1.51
CA LYS A 63 31.37 1.11 1.60
C LYS A 63 30.65 0.72 2.85
N PHE A 64 29.70 -0.21 2.73
CA PHE A 64 28.93 -0.77 3.81
C PHE A 64 28.96 -2.29 3.77
N GLN A 65 28.95 -2.90 4.94
CA GLN A 65 28.78 -4.34 5.08
C GLN A 65 27.30 -4.67 5.27
N ILE A 66 26.82 -5.72 4.60
CA ILE A 66 25.45 -6.20 4.73
C ILE A 66 25.34 -6.96 6.06
N SER A 67 24.59 -6.41 7.03
CA SER A 67 24.33 -7.04 8.32
C SER A 67 23.24 -8.09 8.26
N SER A 68 22.22 -7.84 7.44
CA SER A 68 21.08 -8.74 7.30
C SER A 68 20.33 -8.50 5.99
N ILE A 69 19.63 -9.55 5.53
CA ILE A 69 18.72 -9.54 4.40
C ILE A 69 17.32 -9.80 4.93
N PHE A 70 16.38 -8.91 4.62
CA PHE A 70 14.99 -9.01 5.06
C PHE A 70 14.04 -9.25 3.88
N SER A 71 12.86 -9.78 4.16
CA SER A 71 11.75 -9.82 3.23
C SER A 71 10.47 -9.36 3.92
N THR A 72 9.78 -8.42 3.29
CA THR A 72 8.47 -7.93 3.74
C THR A 72 7.31 -8.64 3.04
N GLY A 73 7.62 -9.45 2.02
CA GLY A 73 6.62 -10.05 1.12
C GLY A 73 6.14 -9.12 0.01
N LEU A 74 6.64 -7.88 -0.04
CA LEU A 74 6.39 -6.90 -1.09
C LEU A 74 7.64 -6.74 -1.95
N ALA A 75 7.67 -7.40 -3.13
CA ALA A 75 8.85 -7.43 -3.99
C ALA A 75 9.37 -6.03 -4.35
N GLU A 76 8.47 -5.08 -4.64
CA GLU A 76 8.83 -3.70 -4.96
C GLU A 76 9.51 -3.00 -3.78
N PHE A 77 9.06 -3.23 -2.56
CA PHE A 77 9.68 -2.69 -1.36
C PHE A 77 11.04 -3.34 -1.12
N ASP A 78 11.11 -4.67 -1.17
CA ASP A 78 12.32 -5.44 -0.94
C ASP A 78 13.41 -5.16 -2.01
N GLN A 79 13.03 -4.63 -3.17
CA GLN A 79 13.98 -4.24 -4.24
C GLN A 79 14.53 -2.82 -4.06
N ASN A 80 13.74 -1.89 -3.49
CA ASN A 80 14.05 -0.46 -3.53
C ASN A 80 14.41 0.15 -2.18
N VAL A 81 14.29 -0.60 -1.08
CA VAL A 81 14.52 -0.08 0.27
C VAL A 81 15.72 -0.71 0.94
N ILE A 82 16.58 0.16 1.47
CA ILE A 82 17.76 -0.20 2.28
C ILE A 82 17.62 0.50 3.63
N PHE A 83 17.87 -0.22 4.71
CA PHE A 83 17.95 0.36 6.05
C PHE A 83 19.40 0.58 6.42
N MET A 84 19.71 1.76 6.93
CA MET A 84 21.03 2.09 7.47
C MET A 84 20.91 2.93 8.74
N PRO A 85 21.91 2.92 9.62
CA PRO A 85 21.93 3.81 10.76
C PRO A 85 21.92 5.28 10.33
N TYR A 86 21.15 6.12 11.05
CA TYR A 86 21.00 7.55 10.73
C TYR A 86 22.35 8.27 10.55
N LYS A 87 23.36 7.94 11.37
CA LYS A 87 24.70 8.53 11.26
C LYS A 87 25.36 8.26 9.92
N ASN A 88 25.19 7.06 9.36
CA ASN A 88 25.70 6.70 8.03
C ASN A 88 24.90 7.43 6.94
N ALA A 89 23.55 7.46 7.06
CA ALA A 89 22.73 8.18 6.12
C ALA A 89 23.08 9.67 6.07
N ASN A 90 23.31 10.27 7.24
CA ASN A 90 23.67 11.68 7.32
C ASN A 90 25.06 11.98 6.74
N SER A 91 26.06 11.09 6.92
CA SER A 91 27.38 11.28 6.32
C SER A 91 27.37 11.13 4.80
N LEU A 92 26.56 10.21 4.28
CA LEU A 92 26.51 9.92 2.83
C LEU A 92 25.63 10.88 2.05
N PHE A 93 24.49 11.31 2.63
CA PHE A 93 23.45 12.10 1.95
C PHE A 93 23.36 13.56 2.41
N GLU A 94 24.13 13.97 3.44
CA GLU A 94 24.09 15.33 4.02
C GLU A 94 22.64 15.76 4.35
N ILE A 95 21.91 14.91 5.09
CA ILE A 95 20.49 15.09 5.39
C ILE A 95 20.27 16.37 6.19
N LEU A 96 19.48 17.27 5.67
CA LEU A 96 19.09 18.49 6.37
C LEU A 96 18.01 18.17 7.42
N GLU A 97 17.99 18.92 8.52
CA GLU A 97 16.99 18.73 9.59
C GLU A 97 15.54 18.81 9.06
N LYS A 98 15.29 19.66 8.06
CA LYS A 98 13.97 19.79 7.41
C LYS A 98 13.52 18.57 6.63
N ASP A 99 14.45 17.67 6.26
CA ASP A 99 14.19 16.48 5.46
C ASP A 99 14.02 15.22 6.36
N ILE A 100 14.11 15.40 7.68
CA ILE A 100 13.91 14.32 8.64
C ILE A 100 12.42 14.12 8.86
N ASN A 101 11.94 12.92 8.56
CA ASN A 101 10.57 12.51 8.85
C ASN A 101 10.54 11.60 10.08
N LEU A 102 9.57 11.80 10.96
CA LEU A 102 9.29 10.92 12.08
C LEU A 102 8.14 9.99 11.72
N GLU A 103 8.37 8.70 11.77
CA GLU A 103 7.37 7.68 11.50
C GLU A 103 6.76 7.17 12.82
N ILE A 104 5.43 7.21 12.91
CA ILE A 104 4.68 6.80 14.10
C ILE A 104 3.85 5.56 13.79
N PHE A 105 4.16 4.44 14.44
CA PHE A 105 3.43 3.19 14.30
C PHE A 105 2.28 3.11 15.30
N LEU A 106 1.08 2.89 14.81
CA LEU A 106 -0.13 2.74 15.62
C LEU A 106 -0.45 1.27 15.86
N LYS A 107 -0.96 0.95 17.06
CA LYS A 107 -1.46 -0.40 17.36
C LYS A 107 -2.65 -0.79 16.47
N ASN A 108 -3.49 0.18 16.11
CA ASN A 108 -4.59 -0.01 15.17
C ASN A 108 -4.45 0.98 14.01
N PRO A 109 -3.97 0.55 12.83
CA PRO A 109 -3.74 1.43 11.69
C PRO A 109 -5.03 2.04 11.12
N ASN A 110 -6.21 1.45 11.36
CA ASN A 110 -7.49 2.00 10.90
C ASN A 110 -7.84 3.33 11.58
N ASN A 111 -7.26 3.61 12.74
CA ASN A 111 -7.48 4.88 13.46
C ASN A 111 -6.52 6.00 13.02
N ALA A 112 -5.68 5.77 12.02
CA ALA A 112 -4.64 6.72 11.61
C ALA A 112 -5.21 8.11 11.30
N GLN A 113 -6.31 8.22 10.57
CA GLN A 113 -6.93 9.50 10.22
C GLN A 113 -7.52 10.27 11.43
N LEU A 114 -7.99 9.56 12.45
CA LEU A 114 -8.49 10.20 13.68
C LEU A 114 -7.33 10.73 14.52
N ILE A 115 -6.32 9.88 14.73
CA ILE A 115 -5.13 10.21 15.53
C ILE A 115 -4.28 11.28 14.85
N GLN A 116 -4.22 11.30 13.52
CA GLN A 116 -3.54 12.33 12.74
C GLN A 116 -3.97 13.74 13.14
N LYS A 117 -5.28 13.96 13.31
CA LYS A 117 -5.81 15.27 13.70
C LYS A 117 -5.36 15.70 15.09
N ASP A 118 -5.22 14.77 16.01
CA ASP A 118 -4.78 15.04 17.36
C ASP A 118 -3.28 15.28 17.41
N ILE A 119 -2.49 14.50 16.66
CA ILE A 119 -1.05 14.72 16.50
C ILE A 119 -0.78 16.07 15.82
N GLN A 120 -1.55 16.45 14.77
CA GLN A 120 -1.40 17.73 14.09
C GLN A 120 -1.63 18.92 15.03
N LYS A 121 -2.52 18.81 16.02
CA LYS A 121 -2.72 19.85 17.04
C LYS A 121 -1.53 19.99 17.98
N LEU A 122 -0.83 18.90 18.27
CA LEU A 122 0.36 18.89 19.12
C LEU A 122 1.60 19.43 18.39
N PHE A 123 1.67 19.23 17.08
CA PHE A 123 2.80 19.62 16.24
C PHE A 123 2.36 20.60 15.15
N ASN A 124 1.96 21.82 15.56
CA ASN A 124 1.39 22.82 14.65
C ASN A 124 2.37 23.31 13.56
N GLU A 125 3.69 23.22 13.81
CA GLU A 125 4.72 23.64 12.87
C GLU A 125 5.16 22.54 11.88
N HIS A 126 4.66 21.31 12.06
CA HIS A 126 5.00 20.16 11.23
C HIS A 126 3.79 19.64 10.48
N TYR A 127 4.01 19.13 9.29
CA TYR A 127 2.96 18.45 8.53
C TYR A 127 2.85 16.98 8.97
N VAL A 128 1.65 16.56 9.33
CA VAL A 128 1.34 15.20 9.73
C VAL A 128 0.54 14.52 8.63
N TYR A 129 1.09 13.47 8.04
CA TYR A 129 0.44 12.68 7.00
C TYR A 129 0.11 11.28 7.52
N SER A 130 -1.08 10.79 7.22
CA SER A 130 -1.40 9.37 7.43
C SER A 130 -0.95 8.55 6.21
N TRP A 131 -0.80 7.24 6.37
CA TRP A 131 -0.52 6.32 5.28
C TRP A 131 -1.58 6.41 4.14
N ALA A 132 -2.82 6.75 4.48
CA ALA A 132 -3.89 6.95 3.52
C ALA A 132 -3.72 8.23 2.71
N ASP A 133 -3.17 9.30 3.31
CA ASP A 133 -2.88 10.56 2.60
C ASP A 133 -1.73 10.38 1.61
N LEU A 134 -0.68 9.66 2.01
CA LEU A 134 0.45 9.35 1.14
C LEU A 134 0.04 8.50 -0.08
N ASN A 135 -0.99 7.66 0.09
CA ASN A 135 -1.53 6.79 -0.95
C ASN A 135 -2.90 7.25 -1.50
N LYS A 136 -3.18 8.55 -1.46
CA LYS A 136 -4.49 9.12 -1.82
C LYS A 136 -4.95 8.74 -3.23
N SER A 137 -4.05 8.68 -4.20
CA SER A 137 -4.36 8.29 -5.58
C SER A 137 -4.83 6.84 -5.64
N PHE A 138 -4.16 5.94 -4.92
CA PHE A 138 -4.52 4.53 -4.82
C PHE A 138 -5.92 4.35 -4.20
N PHE A 139 -6.18 5.01 -3.06
CA PHE A 139 -7.52 4.97 -2.44
C PHE A 139 -8.60 5.63 -3.28
N GLY A 140 -8.24 6.65 -4.05
CA GLY A 140 -9.11 7.25 -5.06
C GLY A 140 -9.53 6.24 -6.12
N ALA A 141 -8.58 5.50 -6.68
CA ALA A 141 -8.83 4.46 -7.67
C ALA A 141 -9.75 3.34 -7.12
N LEU A 142 -9.47 2.83 -5.92
CA LEU A 142 -10.32 1.82 -5.26
C LEU A 142 -11.75 2.32 -5.02
N LYS A 143 -11.92 3.60 -4.70
CA LYS A 143 -13.26 4.19 -4.53
C LYS A 143 -14.02 4.23 -5.86
N VAL A 144 -13.35 4.60 -6.95
CA VAL A 144 -13.94 4.60 -8.29
C VAL A 144 -14.32 3.18 -8.70
N GLU A 145 -13.43 2.21 -8.53
CA GLU A 145 -13.69 0.80 -8.82
C GLU A 145 -14.95 0.30 -8.10
N ARG A 146 -15.05 0.53 -6.79
CA ARG A 146 -16.23 0.16 -5.99
C ARG A 146 -17.51 0.81 -6.52
N ASN A 147 -17.47 2.09 -6.91
CA ASN A 147 -18.64 2.79 -7.44
C ASN A 147 -19.06 2.22 -8.80
N VAL A 148 -18.10 1.91 -9.67
CA VAL A 148 -18.36 1.28 -10.98
C VAL A 148 -18.99 -0.11 -10.79
N MET A 149 -18.45 -0.93 -9.89
CA MET A 149 -19.01 -2.25 -9.58
C MET A 149 -20.45 -2.14 -9.06
N PHE A 150 -20.73 -1.16 -8.19
CA PHE A 150 -22.09 -0.91 -7.70
C PHE A 150 -23.06 -0.53 -8.83
N ILE A 151 -22.64 0.34 -9.76
CA ILE A 151 -23.43 0.75 -10.91
C ILE A 151 -23.74 -0.45 -11.81
N ILE A 152 -22.73 -1.26 -12.13
CA ILE A 152 -22.88 -2.47 -12.96
C ILE A 152 -23.87 -3.45 -12.31
N LEU A 153 -23.70 -3.73 -11.00
CA LEU A 153 -24.58 -4.61 -10.26
C LEU A 153 -26.03 -4.10 -10.28
N THR A 154 -26.22 -2.81 -10.07
CA THR A 154 -27.54 -2.16 -10.11
C THR A 154 -28.18 -2.32 -11.51
N LEU A 155 -27.40 -2.12 -12.58
CA LEU A 155 -27.90 -2.29 -13.95
C LEU A 155 -28.34 -3.73 -14.22
N ILE A 156 -27.56 -4.72 -13.77
CA ILE A 156 -27.92 -6.15 -13.91
C ILE A 156 -29.23 -6.45 -13.19
N ILE A 157 -29.41 -5.93 -11.97
CA ILE A 157 -30.65 -6.11 -11.19
C ILE A 157 -31.84 -5.49 -11.93
N ILE A 158 -31.69 -4.30 -12.50
CA ILE A 158 -32.74 -3.63 -13.28
C ILE A 158 -33.13 -4.46 -14.51
N VAL A 159 -32.17 -4.96 -15.27
CA VAL A 159 -32.42 -5.82 -16.44
C VAL A 159 -33.15 -7.11 -16.03
N ALA A 160 -32.72 -7.75 -14.95
CA ALA A 160 -33.37 -8.94 -14.42
C ALA A 160 -34.82 -8.67 -14.01
N ALA A 161 -35.07 -7.51 -13.33
CA ALA A 161 -36.43 -7.11 -12.95
C ALA A 161 -37.34 -6.91 -14.16
N PHE A 162 -36.85 -6.26 -15.22
CA PHE A 162 -37.64 -6.10 -16.47
C PHE A 162 -37.95 -7.44 -17.13
N ASN A 163 -37.02 -8.39 -17.13
CA ASN A 163 -37.28 -9.72 -17.69
C ASN A 163 -38.36 -10.47 -16.88
N ILE A 164 -38.35 -10.38 -15.55
CA ILE A 164 -39.38 -10.97 -14.70
C ILE A 164 -40.73 -10.32 -14.93
N ILE A 165 -40.78 -8.99 -14.97
CA ILE A 165 -42.02 -8.24 -15.20
C ILE A 165 -42.61 -8.61 -16.56
N SER A 166 -41.79 -8.69 -17.61
CA SER A 166 -42.22 -9.07 -18.96
C SER A 166 -42.81 -10.48 -18.98
N GLY A 167 -42.12 -11.44 -18.36
CA GLY A 167 -42.57 -12.83 -18.28
C GLY A 167 -43.87 -12.95 -17.48
N LEU A 168 -43.99 -12.27 -16.34
CA LEU A 168 -45.23 -12.25 -15.54
C LEU A 168 -46.42 -11.59 -16.32
N THR A 169 -46.14 -10.51 -17.05
CA THR A 169 -47.17 -9.82 -17.83
C THR A 169 -47.75 -10.73 -18.92
N ILE A 170 -46.88 -11.49 -19.62
CA ILE A 170 -47.33 -12.47 -20.64
C ILE A 170 -48.13 -13.59 -19.97
N LEU A 171 -47.68 -14.12 -18.85
CA LEU A 171 -48.35 -15.17 -18.10
C LEU A 171 -49.74 -14.73 -17.65
N VAL A 172 -49.84 -13.55 -17.04
CA VAL A 172 -51.12 -12.96 -16.59
C VAL A 172 -52.06 -12.75 -17.76
N LYS A 173 -51.56 -12.22 -18.89
CA LYS A 173 -52.40 -11.98 -20.11
C LYS A 173 -52.97 -13.31 -20.64
N ASN A 174 -52.19 -14.37 -20.68
CA ASN A 174 -52.67 -15.69 -21.14
C ASN A 174 -53.69 -16.25 -20.16
N LYS A 175 -53.44 -16.19 -18.83
CA LYS A 175 -54.37 -16.65 -17.81
C LYS A 175 -55.67 -15.85 -17.76
N THR A 176 -55.60 -14.54 -18.03
CA THR A 176 -56.80 -13.69 -18.09
C THR A 176 -57.72 -14.13 -19.23
N LYS A 177 -57.17 -14.55 -20.39
CA LYS A 177 -57.94 -15.07 -21.49
C LYS A 177 -58.63 -16.40 -21.15
N GLU A 178 -57.92 -17.34 -20.51
CA GLU A 178 -58.49 -18.60 -20.03
C GLU A 178 -59.58 -18.38 -18.97
N ILE A 179 -59.39 -17.46 -18.04
CA ILE A 179 -60.37 -17.11 -17.03
C ILE A 179 -61.62 -16.46 -17.64
N ALA A 180 -61.46 -15.63 -18.69
CA ALA A 180 -62.59 -15.04 -19.41
C ALA A 180 -63.48 -16.12 -20.07
N ILE A 181 -62.88 -17.14 -20.69
CA ILE A 181 -63.60 -18.29 -21.27
C ILE A 181 -64.33 -19.07 -20.17
N LEU A 182 -63.71 -19.35 -19.02
CA LEU A 182 -64.37 -20.03 -17.89
C LEU A 182 -65.56 -19.23 -17.35
N ARG A 183 -65.46 -17.90 -17.31
CA ARG A 183 -66.56 -17.03 -16.89
C ARG A 183 -67.76 -17.05 -17.85
N THR A 184 -67.52 -17.14 -19.16
CA THR A 184 -68.63 -17.29 -20.14
C THR A 184 -69.35 -18.62 -19.97
N LEU A 185 -68.68 -19.65 -19.41
CA LEU A 185 -69.26 -20.93 -19.09
C LEU A 185 -69.96 -20.96 -17.69
N GLY A 186 -70.09 -19.82 -17.02
CA GLY A 186 -70.84 -19.71 -15.75
C GLY A 186 -70.06 -19.88 -14.46
N VAL A 187 -68.74 -19.98 -14.49
CA VAL A 187 -67.90 -20.09 -13.30
C VAL A 187 -67.91 -18.79 -12.51
N SER A 188 -68.36 -18.83 -11.26
CA SER A 188 -68.42 -17.66 -10.37
C SER A 188 -67.05 -17.23 -9.85
N LYS A 189 -66.91 -15.92 -9.58
CA LYS A 189 -65.73 -15.37 -8.89
C LYS A 189 -65.78 -15.77 -7.41
N ARG A 190 -64.94 -16.65 -6.96
CA ARG A 190 -64.61 -16.81 -5.52
C ARG A 190 -63.30 -16.17 -5.18
#